data_e8f44c6ca13ad5d734b10c57ba16b323
#
_entry.id   e8f44c6ca13ad5d734b10c57ba16b323
#
_cell.length_a   1.000
_cell.length_b   1.000
_cell.length_c   1.000
_cell.angle_alpha   90.00
_cell.angle_beta   90.00
_cell.angle_gamma   90.00
#
_symmetry.space_group_name_H-M   'P 1'
#
loop_
_entity.id
_entity.type
_entity.pdbx_description
1 polymer ?
#
loop_
_entity_poly.entity_id
_entity_poly.type
_entity_poly.pdbx_seq_one_letter_code
_entity_poly.pdbx_strand_id
1 'polypeptide(L)'
;MALSVGTTAPRFTAQDSEGNPVSLSDFAGKTVVLYFYPKDDTPGCTREAQGFRDSYTEYQNKDAVILGVSTDDCTSHQLFKQKYELPFTLVADPDKSITKAYDVDGGGYAKRVTYVINGTGVIDQVFTTVKTDTHAQDILAGL
;
A
#
# COMPACT_ATOMS: atom_id res chain seq x y z
N MET A 1 10.74 12.41 5.46
CA MET A 1 11.31 11.19 6.06
C MET A 1 10.20 10.19 6.32
N ALA A 2 10.51 8.91 6.27
CA ALA A 2 9.54 7.88 6.60
C ALA A 2 9.47 7.69 8.13
N LEU A 3 8.37 7.09 8.61
CA LEU A 3 8.23 6.72 10.01
C LEU A 3 9.17 5.55 10.33
N SER A 4 9.56 5.42 11.60
CA SER A 4 10.52 4.40 12.02
C SER A 4 9.86 3.07 12.38
N VAL A 5 10.61 1.99 12.23
CA VAL A 5 10.26 0.68 12.79
C VAL A 5 10.03 0.81 14.30
N GLY A 6 8.99 0.14 14.80
CA GLY A 6 8.58 0.22 16.20
C GLY A 6 7.54 1.30 16.49
N THR A 7 7.26 2.18 15.53
CA THR A 7 6.21 3.20 15.65
C THR A 7 4.85 2.56 15.48
N THR A 8 3.86 2.99 16.29
CA THR A 8 2.47 2.61 16.05
C THR A 8 2.00 3.22 14.73
N ALA A 9 1.49 2.39 13.83
CA ALA A 9 1.03 2.85 12.53
C ALA A 9 -0.15 3.81 12.70
N PRO A 10 -0.12 5.00 12.06
CA PRO A 10 -1.23 5.94 12.11
C PRO A 10 -2.54 5.30 11.63
N ARG A 11 -3.61 5.51 12.37
CA ARG A 11 -4.94 5.05 11.98
C ARG A 11 -5.46 5.88 10.82
N PHE A 12 -6.23 5.25 9.94
CA PHE A 12 -6.90 5.97 8.88
C PHE A 12 -8.21 5.28 8.53
N THR A 13 -9.12 6.07 7.97
CA THR A 13 -10.32 5.60 7.29
C THR A 13 -10.43 6.38 5.98
N ALA A 14 -10.57 5.66 4.88
CA ALA A 14 -10.61 6.24 3.55
C ALA A 14 -11.58 5.44 2.67
N GLN A 15 -11.58 5.70 1.36
CA GLN A 15 -12.37 4.94 0.40
C GLN A 15 -11.47 4.06 -0.44
N ASP A 16 -11.97 2.86 -0.77
CA ASP A 16 -11.31 1.99 -1.75
C ASP A 16 -11.74 2.35 -3.18
N SER A 17 -11.30 1.55 -4.15
CA SER A 17 -11.58 1.81 -5.57
C SER A 17 -13.08 1.76 -5.91
N GLU A 18 -13.90 1.07 -5.13
CA GLU A 18 -15.34 0.99 -5.30
C GLU A 18 -16.09 2.04 -4.48
N GLY A 19 -15.41 2.93 -3.77
CA GLY A 19 -16.00 3.95 -2.93
C GLY A 19 -16.45 3.45 -1.56
N ASN A 20 -16.10 2.24 -1.18
CA ASN A 20 -16.43 1.67 0.13
C ASN A 20 -15.42 2.11 1.18
N PRO A 21 -15.83 2.31 2.44
CA PRO A 21 -14.89 2.70 3.49
C PRO A 21 -13.92 1.56 3.79
N VAL A 22 -12.67 1.92 4.00
CA VAL A 22 -11.60 1.02 4.39
C VAL A 22 -10.79 1.67 5.51
N SER A 23 -10.57 0.93 6.59
CA SER A 23 -9.81 1.40 7.77
C SER A 23 -8.70 0.42 8.07
N LEU A 24 -7.58 0.93 8.60
CA LEU A 24 -6.48 0.07 9.03
C LEU A 24 -6.96 -0.93 10.08
N SER A 25 -7.85 -0.53 10.99
CA SER A 25 -8.40 -1.39 12.04
C SER A 25 -9.20 -2.59 11.51
N ASP A 26 -9.66 -2.55 10.26
CA ASP A 26 -10.36 -3.68 9.64
C ASP A 26 -9.46 -4.92 9.53
N PHE A 27 -8.14 -4.74 9.59
CA PHE A 27 -7.15 -5.78 9.41
C PHE A 27 -6.39 -6.12 10.70
N ALA A 28 -6.95 -5.75 11.85
CA ALA A 28 -6.34 -6.09 13.15
C ALA A 28 -6.12 -7.60 13.25
N GLY A 29 -4.94 -7.99 13.73
CA GLY A 29 -4.55 -9.41 13.82
C GLY A 29 -3.88 -9.96 12.56
N LYS A 30 -3.83 -9.17 11.49
CA LYS A 30 -3.16 -9.56 10.24
C LYS A 30 -1.95 -8.68 9.99
N THR A 31 -1.00 -9.18 9.20
CA THR A 31 0.09 -8.36 8.68
C THR A 31 -0.45 -7.54 7.51
N VAL A 32 -0.19 -6.22 7.53
CA VAL A 32 -0.62 -5.32 6.45
C VAL A 32 0.63 -4.81 5.73
N VAL A 33 0.69 -5.04 4.42
CA VAL A 33 1.69 -4.45 3.54
C VAL A 33 1.04 -3.21 2.93
N LEU A 34 1.39 -2.05 3.48
CA LEU A 34 0.83 -0.76 3.08
C LEU A 34 1.86 -0.07 2.18
N TYR A 35 1.64 -0.11 0.87
CA TYR A 35 2.60 0.50 -0.05
C TYR A 35 2.04 1.78 -0.65
N PHE A 36 2.84 2.85 -0.55
CA PHE A 36 2.56 4.15 -1.16
C PHE A 36 3.25 4.22 -2.51
N TYR A 37 2.55 4.76 -3.50
CA TYR A 37 3.10 4.92 -4.84
C TYR A 37 2.64 6.25 -5.45
N PRO A 38 3.43 6.83 -6.39
CA PRO A 38 3.16 8.19 -6.87
C PRO A 38 1.87 8.36 -7.68
N LYS A 39 1.57 7.44 -8.60
CA LYS A 39 0.43 7.66 -9.50
C LYS A 39 0.02 6.38 -10.23
N ASP A 40 -1.30 6.17 -10.34
CA ASP A 40 -1.87 5.06 -11.10
C ASP A 40 -1.40 5.06 -12.56
N ASP A 41 -1.23 3.85 -13.09
CA ASP A 41 -0.96 3.59 -14.51
C ASP A 41 0.29 4.29 -15.05
N THR A 42 1.29 4.50 -14.20
CA THR A 42 2.64 4.89 -14.62
C THR A 42 3.53 3.63 -14.67
N PRO A 43 4.62 3.63 -15.47
CA PRO A 43 5.41 2.39 -15.68
C PRO A 43 5.90 1.71 -14.41
N GLY A 44 6.50 2.48 -13.48
CA GLY A 44 7.02 1.93 -12.22
C GLY A 44 5.92 1.46 -11.29
N CYS A 45 4.83 2.22 -11.15
CA CYS A 45 3.70 1.86 -10.30
C CYS A 45 2.95 0.65 -10.85
N THR A 46 2.82 0.55 -12.16
CA THR A 46 2.22 -0.61 -12.82
C THR A 46 3.04 -1.85 -12.57
N ARG A 47 4.36 -1.77 -12.71
CA ARG A 47 5.28 -2.89 -12.49
C ARG A 47 5.23 -3.37 -11.04
N GLU A 48 5.22 -2.44 -10.09
CA GLU A 48 5.11 -2.76 -8.67
C GLU A 48 3.78 -3.46 -8.36
N ALA A 49 2.67 -2.93 -8.87
CA ALA A 49 1.34 -3.52 -8.67
C ALA A 49 1.24 -4.92 -9.28
N GLN A 50 1.79 -5.11 -10.47
CA GLN A 50 1.80 -6.42 -11.13
C GLN A 50 2.62 -7.45 -10.34
N GLY A 51 3.71 -7.02 -9.71
CA GLY A 51 4.50 -7.87 -8.82
C GLY A 51 3.68 -8.37 -7.64
N PHE A 52 2.95 -7.49 -6.98
CA PHE A 52 2.04 -7.87 -5.89
C PHE A 52 0.91 -8.77 -6.38
N ARG A 53 0.35 -8.49 -7.55
CA ARG A 53 -0.68 -9.33 -8.15
C ARG A 53 -0.18 -10.77 -8.37
N ASP A 54 1.01 -10.90 -8.95
CA ASP A 54 1.58 -12.21 -9.28
C ASP A 54 1.97 -13.00 -8.04
N SER A 55 2.23 -12.32 -6.93
CA SER A 55 2.58 -12.94 -5.63
C SER A 55 1.40 -13.00 -4.66
N TYR A 56 0.22 -12.64 -5.09
CA TYR A 56 -0.93 -12.45 -4.18
C TYR A 56 -1.27 -13.70 -3.36
N THR A 57 -1.26 -14.87 -3.97
CA THR A 57 -1.55 -16.14 -3.28
C THR A 57 -0.52 -16.40 -2.17
N GLU A 58 0.76 -16.07 -2.42
CA GLU A 58 1.82 -16.24 -1.41
C GLU A 58 1.59 -15.31 -0.21
N TYR A 59 1.13 -14.08 -0.45
CA TYR A 59 0.75 -13.16 0.62
C TYR A 59 -0.43 -13.69 1.42
N GLN A 60 -1.45 -14.23 0.75
CA GLN A 60 -2.61 -14.84 1.42
C GLN A 60 -2.19 -16.01 2.30
N ASN A 61 -1.26 -16.84 1.84
CA ASN A 61 -0.75 -17.98 2.61
C ASN A 61 -0.02 -17.55 3.88
N LYS A 62 0.48 -16.32 3.93
CA LYS A 62 1.13 -15.74 5.11
C LYS A 62 0.19 -14.87 5.93
N ASP A 63 -1.11 -14.91 5.63
CA ASP A 63 -2.14 -14.09 6.29
C ASP A 63 -1.80 -12.59 6.24
N ALA A 64 -1.25 -12.15 5.12
CA ALA A 64 -0.86 -10.76 4.87
C ALA A 64 -1.83 -10.11 3.89
N VAL A 65 -2.19 -8.86 4.19
CA VAL A 65 -3.08 -8.02 3.36
C VAL A 65 -2.23 -6.99 2.64
N ILE A 66 -2.53 -6.74 1.37
CA ILE A 66 -1.86 -5.71 0.57
C ILE A 66 -2.82 -4.53 0.39
N LEU A 67 -2.38 -3.34 0.77
CA LEU A 67 -3.10 -2.09 0.54
C LEU A 67 -2.20 -1.14 -0.24
N GLY A 68 -2.61 -0.77 -1.45
CA GLY A 68 -1.90 0.23 -2.25
C GLY A 68 -2.53 1.60 -2.06
N VAL A 69 -1.73 2.61 -1.80
CA VAL A 69 -2.20 3.98 -1.53
C VAL A 69 -1.53 4.97 -2.46
N SER A 70 -2.32 5.79 -3.13
CA SER A 70 -1.83 6.97 -3.83
C SER A 70 -2.82 8.12 -3.66
N THR A 71 -2.42 9.31 -4.11
CA THR A 71 -3.28 10.50 -4.05
C THR A 71 -4.31 10.54 -5.18
N ASP A 72 -4.37 9.52 -6.02
CA ASP A 72 -5.40 9.37 -7.04
C ASP A 72 -6.77 9.16 -6.41
N ASP A 73 -7.83 9.47 -7.14
CA ASP A 73 -9.20 9.28 -6.67
C ASP A 73 -9.71 7.85 -6.91
N CYS A 74 -10.92 7.56 -6.42
CA CYS A 74 -11.53 6.24 -6.54
C CYS A 74 -11.72 5.82 -8.00
N THR A 75 -12.10 6.75 -8.88
CA THR A 75 -12.32 6.47 -10.29
C THR A 75 -11.02 6.03 -10.97
N SER A 76 -9.92 6.73 -10.70
CA SER A 76 -8.59 6.37 -11.20
C SER A 76 -8.18 4.98 -10.73
N HIS A 77 -8.34 4.71 -9.43
CA HIS A 77 -8.02 3.41 -8.84
C HIS A 77 -8.86 2.28 -9.45
N GLN A 78 -10.15 2.53 -9.68
CA GLN A 78 -11.02 1.52 -10.29
C GLN A 78 -10.55 1.14 -11.69
N LEU A 79 -10.20 2.13 -12.51
CA LEU A 79 -9.67 1.90 -13.85
C LEU A 79 -8.34 1.15 -13.83
N PHE A 80 -7.43 1.55 -12.94
CA PHE A 80 -6.12 0.91 -12.78
C PHE A 80 -6.28 -0.55 -12.35
N LYS A 81 -7.13 -0.79 -11.35
CA LYS A 81 -7.38 -2.13 -10.82
C LYS A 81 -7.98 -3.04 -11.88
N GLN A 82 -8.94 -2.54 -12.68
CA GLN A 82 -9.56 -3.30 -13.76
C GLN A 82 -8.58 -3.60 -14.89
N LYS A 83 -7.80 -2.60 -15.30
CA LYS A 83 -6.88 -2.71 -16.43
C LYS A 83 -5.83 -3.80 -16.22
N TYR A 84 -5.32 -3.92 -15.00
CA TYR A 84 -4.25 -4.87 -14.67
C TYR A 84 -4.73 -6.03 -13.81
N GLU A 85 -6.04 -6.17 -13.59
CA GLU A 85 -6.64 -7.26 -12.81
C GLU A 85 -6.00 -7.41 -11.44
N LEU A 86 -5.88 -6.29 -10.70
CA LEU A 86 -5.27 -6.28 -9.38
C LEU A 86 -6.24 -6.88 -8.35
N PRO A 87 -5.86 -7.95 -7.63
CA PRO A 87 -6.76 -8.64 -6.70
C PRO A 87 -6.81 -8.04 -5.31
N PHE A 88 -5.96 -7.04 -5.02
CA PHE A 88 -5.87 -6.42 -3.72
C PHE A 88 -6.52 -5.03 -3.72
N THR A 89 -6.69 -4.48 -2.52
CA THR A 89 -7.36 -3.19 -2.32
C THR A 89 -6.45 -2.02 -2.65
N LEU A 90 -6.98 -1.06 -3.42
CA LEU A 90 -6.37 0.24 -3.61
C LEU A 90 -7.14 1.27 -2.78
N VAL A 91 -6.41 2.11 -2.05
CA VAL A 91 -6.95 3.11 -1.13
C VAL A 91 -6.74 4.49 -1.75
N ALA A 92 -7.82 5.26 -1.87
CA ALA A 92 -7.76 6.61 -2.42
C ALA A 92 -7.43 7.62 -1.31
N ASP A 93 -6.43 8.48 -1.57
CA ASP A 93 -5.99 9.51 -0.63
C ASP A 93 -5.89 10.88 -1.31
N PRO A 94 -6.99 11.38 -1.95
CA PRO A 94 -6.92 12.60 -2.74
C PRO A 94 -6.63 13.85 -1.90
N ASP A 95 -6.97 13.87 -0.63
CA ASP A 95 -6.66 14.98 0.29
C ASP A 95 -5.29 14.83 0.97
N LYS A 96 -4.57 13.76 0.69
CA LYS A 96 -3.24 13.45 1.23
C LYS A 96 -3.19 13.24 2.74
N SER A 97 -4.31 12.99 3.39
CA SER A 97 -4.32 12.82 4.85
C SER A 97 -3.49 11.62 5.30
N ILE A 98 -3.59 10.49 4.58
CA ILE A 98 -2.82 9.27 4.87
C ILE A 98 -1.36 9.48 4.49
N THR A 99 -1.10 10.05 3.30
CA THR A 99 0.23 10.35 2.80
C THR A 99 1.01 11.21 3.79
N LYS A 100 0.37 12.24 4.35
CA LYS A 100 1.00 13.11 5.35
C LYS A 100 1.18 12.41 6.69
N ALA A 101 0.19 11.64 7.15
CA ALA A 101 0.26 10.90 8.41
C ALA A 101 1.43 9.91 8.42
N TYR A 102 1.72 9.29 7.29
CA TYR A 102 2.82 8.34 7.14
C TYR A 102 4.14 8.97 6.68
N ASP A 103 4.18 10.31 6.61
CA ASP A 103 5.38 11.10 6.30
C ASP A 103 6.00 10.72 4.94
N VAL A 104 5.15 10.55 3.94
CA VAL A 104 5.56 10.19 2.57
C VAL A 104 5.05 11.18 1.53
N ASP A 105 4.76 12.42 1.94
CA ASP A 105 4.30 13.46 1.02
C ASP A 105 5.46 13.94 0.14
N GLY A 106 5.31 13.77 -1.17
CA GLY A 106 6.29 14.18 -2.17
C GLY A 106 6.02 15.54 -2.80
N GLY A 107 5.03 16.29 -2.27
CA GLY A 107 4.71 17.62 -2.78
C GLY A 107 3.53 17.67 -3.76
N GLY A 108 2.76 16.63 -3.88
CA GLY A 108 1.60 16.54 -4.77
C GLY A 108 1.28 15.09 -5.10
N TYR A 109 2.10 14.20 -4.59
CA TYR A 109 2.00 12.77 -4.81
C TYR A 109 2.63 12.06 -3.61
N ALA A 110 2.35 10.78 -3.43
CA ALA A 110 3.00 9.97 -2.41
C ALA A 110 4.37 9.50 -2.91
N LYS A 111 5.39 9.58 -2.05
CA LYS A 111 6.68 8.96 -2.32
C LYS A 111 6.51 7.44 -2.33
N ARG A 112 7.38 6.74 -3.05
CA ARG A 112 7.36 5.27 -3.11
C ARG A 112 8.00 4.69 -1.84
N VAL A 113 7.16 4.41 -0.86
CA VAL A 113 7.57 3.85 0.44
C VAL A 113 6.58 2.75 0.82
N THR A 114 7.08 1.65 1.36
CA THR A 114 6.23 0.56 1.85
C THR A 114 6.47 0.34 3.33
N TYR A 115 5.38 0.21 4.07
CA TYR A 115 5.39 -0.15 5.49
C TYR A 115 4.81 -1.56 5.65
N VAL A 116 5.48 -2.40 6.42
CA VAL A 116 4.93 -3.68 6.87
C VAL A 116 4.48 -3.49 8.32
N ILE A 117 3.19 -3.64 8.55
CA ILE A 117 2.54 -3.40 9.84
C ILE A 117 2.09 -4.75 10.40
N ASN A 118 2.49 -5.05 11.64
CA ASN A 118 2.12 -6.33 12.27
C ASN A 118 0.68 -6.33 12.78
N GLY A 119 0.24 -7.49 13.28
CA GLY A 119 -1.14 -7.68 13.73
C GLY A 119 -1.55 -6.82 14.93
N THR A 120 -0.60 -6.23 15.66
CA THR A 120 -0.87 -5.32 16.77
C THR A 120 -0.84 -3.85 16.34
N GLY A 121 -0.62 -3.57 15.04
CA GLY A 121 -0.64 -2.21 14.53
C GLY A 121 0.69 -1.48 14.64
N VAL A 122 1.79 -2.19 14.81
CA VAL A 122 3.14 -1.62 14.91
C VAL A 122 3.90 -1.85 13.61
N ILE A 123 4.65 -0.85 13.16
CA ILE A 123 5.48 -0.93 11.96
C ILE A 123 6.67 -1.85 12.24
N ASP A 124 6.75 -2.97 11.51
CA ASP A 124 7.83 -3.93 11.60
C ASP A 124 8.95 -3.68 10.60
N GLN A 125 8.62 -3.17 9.41
CA GLN A 125 9.59 -2.92 8.35
C GLN A 125 9.21 -1.67 7.58
N VAL A 126 10.22 -0.96 7.07
CA VAL A 126 10.05 0.22 6.22
C VAL A 126 10.98 0.08 5.01
N PHE A 127 10.42 0.22 3.82
CA PHE A 127 11.17 0.19 2.56
C PHE A 127 11.12 1.58 1.93
N THR A 128 12.22 2.30 1.99
CA THR A 128 12.34 3.65 1.40
C THR A 128 13.03 3.63 0.03
N THR A 129 13.70 2.53 -0.30
CA THR A 129 14.28 2.28 -1.62
C THR A 129 13.59 1.03 -2.18
N VAL A 130 12.86 1.20 -3.29
CA VAL A 130 12.01 0.15 -3.84
C VAL A 130 12.45 -0.18 -5.25
N LYS A 131 12.75 -1.46 -5.50
CA LYS A 131 12.95 -1.99 -6.85
C LYS A 131 11.61 -2.51 -7.34
N THR A 132 10.97 -1.80 -8.25
CA THR A 132 9.58 -2.06 -8.64
C THR A 132 9.37 -3.43 -9.28
N ASP A 133 10.39 -4.03 -9.86
CA ASP A 133 10.31 -5.35 -10.50
C ASP A 133 10.46 -6.52 -9.52
N THR A 134 11.06 -6.31 -8.33
CA THR A 134 11.30 -7.39 -7.36
C THR A 134 10.70 -7.11 -5.98
N HIS A 135 10.08 -5.95 -5.79
CA HIS A 135 9.64 -5.48 -4.47
C HIS A 135 8.72 -6.47 -3.74
N ALA A 136 7.74 -7.02 -4.44
CA ALA A 136 6.80 -7.99 -3.84
C ALA A 136 7.54 -9.22 -3.31
N GLN A 137 8.51 -9.73 -4.05
CA GLN A 137 9.34 -10.86 -3.63
C GLN A 137 10.26 -10.49 -2.48
N ASP A 138 10.83 -9.30 -2.51
CA ASP A 138 11.73 -8.81 -1.45
C ASP A 138 11.01 -8.71 -0.11
N ILE A 139 9.76 -8.26 -0.11
CA ILE A 139 8.93 -8.19 1.10
C ILE A 139 8.60 -9.59 1.59
N LEU A 140 8.18 -10.49 0.69
CA LEU A 140 7.81 -11.87 1.05
C LEU A 140 8.94 -12.60 1.76
N ALA A 141 10.19 -12.34 1.37
CA ALA A 141 11.36 -12.96 2.00
C ALA A 141 11.48 -12.64 3.49
N GLY A 142 10.92 -11.52 3.95
CA GLY A 142 10.94 -11.07 5.33
C GLY A 142 9.68 -11.33 6.14
N LEU A 143 8.66 -11.93 5.52
CA LEU A 143 7.41 -12.20 6.21
C LEU A 143 7.42 -13.52 6.98
#